data_f83b4821fc39d11143709eecfad93159
#
_entry.id   f83b4821fc39d11143709eecfad93159
#
_cell.length_a   1.000
_cell.length_b   1.000
_cell.length_c   1.000
_cell.angle_alpha   90.00
_cell.angle_beta   90.00
_cell.angle_gamma   90.00
#
_symmetry.space_group_name_H-M   'P 1'
#
loop_
_entity.id
_entity.type
_entity.pdbx_description
1 polymer ?
#
loop_
_entity_poly.entity_id
_entity_poly.type
_entity_poly.pdbx_seq_one_letter_code
_entity_poly.pdbx_strand_id
1 'polypeptide(L)'
;MIHKTSLPKDVEERLRSLGPALRQCSGVLFGYLFGGATVSPLKPLSDVDVAVYLDDSVNLVEGRLEAIGVVTTHLQTDEVDVVVLNTAPTALTGRILQTRRVIFDRDPFRRHLFESRALREFFDFRIFEHRLLARRYGNG
;
A
#
# COMPACT_ATOMS: atom_id res chain seq x y z
N MET A 1 -11.52 4.01 -24.80
CA MET A 1 -11.09 2.63 -24.51
C MET A 1 -9.87 2.68 -23.58
N ILE A 2 -9.93 1.95 -22.50
CA ILE A 2 -8.82 1.91 -21.56
C ILE A 2 -7.86 0.80 -21.97
N HIS A 3 -6.65 1.18 -22.25
CA HIS A 3 -5.58 0.23 -22.54
C HIS A 3 -4.68 0.10 -21.32
N LYS A 4 -4.50 -1.11 -20.86
CA LYS A 4 -3.52 -1.40 -19.85
C LYS A 4 -2.20 -1.71 -20.55
N THR A 5 -1.23 -0.81 -20.40
CA THR A 5 0.09 -0.99 -20.98
C THR A 5 0.91 -2.00 -20.19
N SER A 6 1.76 -2.75 -20.89
CA SER A 6 2.71 -3.63 -20.23
C SER A 6 3.70 -2.81 -19.41
N LEU A 7 4.13 -3.36 -18.28
CA LEU A 7 5.15 -2.73 -17.46
C LEU A 7 6.49 -2.69 -18.20
N PRO A 8 7.33 -1.68 -17.96
CA PRO A 8 8.68 -1.63 -18.53
C PRO A 8 9.48 -2.88 -18.17
N LYS A 9 10.40 -3.27 -19.02
CA LYS A 9 11.23 -4.46 -18.80
C LYS A 9 12.10 -4.35 -17.55
N ASP A 10 12.47 -3.12 -17.16
CA ASP A 10 13.31 -2.83 -16.02
C ASP A 10 12.53 -2.45 -14.76
N VAL A 11 11.22 -2.69 -14.73
CA VAL A 11 10.37 -2.30 -13.60
C VAL A 11 10.81 -2.95 -12.29
N GLU A 12 11.23 -4.20 -12.33
CA GLU A 12 11.68 -4.88 -11.12
C GLU A 12 12.95 -4.24 -10.53
N GLU A 13 13.87 -3.80 -11.40
CA GLU A 13 15.04 -3.07 -10.97
C GLU A 13 14.66 -1.72 -10.38
N ARG A 14 13.73 -1.01 -11.02
CA ARG A 14 13.26 0.30 -10.54
C ARG A 14 12.51 0.18 -9.21
N LEU A 15 11.83 -0.94 -8.97
CA LEU A 15 11.17 -1.19 -7.70
C LEU A 15 12.16 -1.25 -6.54
N ARG A 16 13.36 -1.76 -6.76
CA ARG A 16 14.39 -1.83 -5.72
C ARG A 16 14.85 -0.45 -5.24
N SER A 17 14.80 0.54 -6.13
CA SER A 17 15.21 1.92 -5.81
C SER A 17 14.04 2.85 -5.54
N LEU A 18 12.82 2.33 -5.47
CA LEU A 18 11.62 3.14 -5.24
C LEU A 18 11.63 3.79 -3.85
N GLY A 19 12.12 3.07 -2.84
CA GLY A 19 12.20 3.61 -1.48
C GLY A 19 12.97 4.92 -1.42
N PRO A 20 14.22 4.95 -1.89
CA PRO A 20 14.98 6.21 -1.96
C PRO A 20 14.28 7.31 -2.76
N ALA A 21 13.55 6.96 -3.83
CA ALA A 21 12.79 7.94 -4.61
C ALA A 21 11.67 8.58 -3.78
N LEU A 22 11.01 7.81 -2.91
CA LEU A 22 9.96 8.33 -2.03
C LEU A 22 10.46 9.33 -1.00
N ARG A 23 11.77 9.36 -0.76
CA ARG A 23 12.37 10.36 0.13
C ARG A 23 12.11 11.80 -0.34
N GLN A 24 11.87 11.99 -1.63
CA GLN A 24 11.51 13.29 -2.19
C GLN A 24 10.17 13.80 -1.68
N CYS A 25 9.30 12.90 -1.24
CA CYS A 25 8.01 13.25 -0.67
C CYS A 25 8.19 13.49 0.83
N SER A 26 8.39 14.74 1.23
CA SER A 26 8.67 15.09 2.63
C SER A 26 7.57 14.65 3.59
N GLY A 27 6.34 14.56 3.11
CA GLY A 27 5.21 14.14 3.92
C GLY A 27 5.03 12.65 4.08
N VAL A 28 5.78 11.82 3.36
CA VAL A 28 5.68 10.36 3.48
C VAL A 28 6.55 9.88 4.64
N LEU A 29 5.95 9.29 5.65
CA LEU A 29 6.67 8.76 6.80
C LEU A 29 7.15 7.33 6.57
N PHE A 30 6.33 6.50 5.93
CA PHE A 30 6.73 5.15 5.52
C PHE A 30 5.84 4.69 4.37
N GLY A 31 6.28 3.63 3.69
CA GLY A 31 5.56 3.09 2.56
C GLY A 31 5.83 1.62 2.33
N TYR A 32 4.86 0.96 1.71
CA TYR A 32 4.89 -0.45 1.39
C TYR A 32 4.63 -0.70 -0.09
N LEU A 33 5.24 -1.76 -0.61
CA LEU A 33 4.67 -2.48 -1.75
C LEU A 33 3.73 -3.54 -1.20
N PHE A 34 2.65 -3.83 -1.90
CA PHE A 34 1.74 -4.90 -1.51
C PHE A 34 1.12 -5.55 -2.74
N GLY A 35 0.35 -6.61 -2.52
CA GLY A 35 -0.32 -7.31 -3.60
C GLY A 35 0.64 -7.96 -4.57
N GLY A 36 0.33 -7.89 -5.86
CA GLY A 36 1.12 -8.54 -6.91
C GLY A 36 2.55 -8.03 -7.05
N ALA A 37 2.82 -6.79 -6.62
CA ALA A 37 4.15 -6.19 -6.72
C ALA A 37 5.17 -6.83 -5.76
N THR A 38 4.71 -7.63 -4.80
CA THR A 38 5.60 -8.33 -3.87
C THR A 38 6.04 -9.69 -4.39
N VAL A 39 5.48 -10.14 -5.51
CA VAL A 39 5.78 -11.44 -6.12
C VAL A 39 6.78 -11.26 -7.26
N SER A 40 7.81 -12.09 -7.30
CA SER A 40 8.81 -12.06 -8.37
C SER A 40 8.81 -13.40 -9.11
N PRO A 41 8.78 -13.42 -10.46
CA PRO A 41 8.78 -12.23 -11.33
C PRO A 41 7.41 -11.55 -11.39
N LEU A 42 7.44 -10.23 -11.53
CA LEU A 42 6.22 -9.44 -11.70
C LEU A 42 5.60 -9.73 -13.06
N LYS A 43 4.29 -9.98 -13.07
CA LYS A 43 3.57 -10.23 -14.32
C LYS A 43 3.48 -8.95 -15.15
N PRO A 44 3.68 -9.03 -16.48
CA PRO A 44 3.76 -7.83 -17.33
C PRO A 44 2.55 -6.89 -17.27
N LEU A 45 1.36 -7.38 -17.02
CA LEU A 45 0.15 -6.56 -16.98
C LEU A 45 -0.34 -6.28 -15.54
N SER A 46 0.47 -6.59 -14.54
CA SER A 46 0.12 -6.32 -13.14
C SER A 46 0.29 -4.84 -12.81
N ASP A 47 -0.63 -4.30 -12.02
CA ASP A 47 -0.46 -2.99 -11.42
C ASP A 47 0.58 -3.07 -10.30
N VAL A 48 1.27 -1.97 -10.08
CA VAL A 48 2.15 -1.81 -8.93
C VAL A 48 1.34 -1.14 -7.82
N ASP A 49 1.14 -1.84 -6.72
CA ASP A 49 0.37 -1.33 -5.59
C ASP A 49 1.31 -0.82 -4.51
N VAL A 50 1.18 0.47 -4.21
CA VAL A 50 1.99 1.16 -3.20
C VAL A 50 1.06 1.75 -2.15
N ALA A 51 1.42 1.57 -0.88
CA ALA A 51 0.71 2.19 0.23
C ALA A 51 1.64 3.14 0.96
N VAL A 52 1.15 4.34 1.26
CA VAL A 52 1.95 5.36 1.96
C VAL A 52 1.21 5.85 3.19
N TYR A 53 1.97 6.13 4.26
CA TYR A 53 1.46 6.78 5.45
C TYR A 53 2.01 8.20 5.48
N LEU A 54 1.11 9.17 5.57
CA LEU A 54 1.45 10.59 5.48
C LEU A 54 1.49 11.24 6.85
N ASP A 55 2.38 12.20 7.01
CA ASP A 55 2.48 13.02 8.22
C ASP A 55 1.17 13.80 8.42
N ASP A 56 0.81 14.05 9.69
CA ASP A 56 -0.43 14.74 10.05
C ASP A 56 -0.48 16.19 9.53
N SER A 57 0.66 16.79 9.24
CA SER A 57 0.76 18.16 8.73
C SER A 57 0.46 18.27 7.23
N VAL A 58 0.35 17.15 6.54
CA VAL A 58 0.21 17.11 5.08
C VAL A 58 -1.27 16.97 4.71
N ASN A 59 -1.70 17.69 3.69
CA ASN A 59 -3.00 17.45 3.08
C ASN A 59 -2.96 16.09 2.40
N LEU A 60 -3.91 15.20 2.74
CA LEU A 60 -3.87 13.82 2.27
C LEU A 60 -4.04 13.70 0.76
N VAL A 61 -4.87 14.55 0.15
CA VAL A 61 -5.08 14.54 -1.31
C VAL A 61 -3.81 14.97 -2.03
N GLU A 62 -3.21 16.08 -1.59
CA GLU A 62 -1.98 16.60 -2.19
C GLU A 62 -0.81 15.65 -1.98
N GLY A 63 -0.70 15.08 -0.79
CA GLY A 63 0.36 14.11 -0.48
C GLY A 63 0.24 12.85 -1.33
N ARG A 64 -0.99 12.39 -1.56
CA ARG A 64 -1.22 11.24 -2.44
C ARG A 64 -0.83 11.56 -3.87
N LEU A 65 -1.21 12.73 -4.38
CA LEU A 65 -0.86 13.14 -5.74
C LEU A 65 0.64 13.27 -5.94
N GLU A 66 1.33 13.82 -4.94
CA GLU A 66 2.79 13.90 -4.98
C GLU A 66 3.43 12.51 -5.03
N ALA A 67 2.95 11.59 -4.21
CA ALA A 67 3.44 10.21 -4.21
C ALA A 67 3.18 9.51 -5.54
N ILE A 68 1.99 9.69 -6.12
CA ILE A 68 1.68 9.15 -7.44
C ILE A 68 2.68 9.67 -8.48
N GLY A 69 2.94 10.98 -8.46
CA GLY A 69 3.88 11.60 -9.39
C GLY A 69 5.29 11.03 -9.27
N VAL A 70 5.79 10.88 -8.05
CA VAL A 70 7.12 10.32 -7.81
C VAL A 70 7.19 8.86 -8.23
N VAL A 71 6.20 8.06 -7.86
CA VAL A 71 6.20 6.62 -8.15
C VAL A 71 6.09 6.37 -9.66
N THR A 72 5.15 7.03 -10.34
CA THR A 72 4.95 6.83 -11.78
C THR A 72 6.17 7.29 -12.58
N THR A 73 6.76 8.41 -12.19
CA THR A 73 7.97 8.92 -12.84
C THR A 73 9.14 7.96 -12.63
N HIS A 74 9.32 7.48 -11.41
CA HIS A 74 10.44 6.59 -11.09
C HIS A 74 10.30 5.24 -11.79
N LEU A 75 9.10 4.67 -11.80
CA LEU A 75 8.84 3.36 -12.41
C LEU A 75 8.61 3.45 -13.92
N GLN A 76 8.41 4.65 -14.45
CA GLN A 76 8.11 4.90 -15.88
C GLN A 76 6.90 4.10 -16.37
N THR A 77 5.86 4.08 -15.54
CA THR A 77 4.58 3.47 -15.89
C THR A 77 3.46 4.19 -15.15
N ASP A 78 2.29 4.26 -15.78
CA ASP A 78 1.07 4.77 -15.16
C ASP A 78 0.27 3.66 -14.47
N GLU A 79 0.70 2.42 -14.60
CA GLU A 79 0.03 1.26 -13.99
C GLU A 79 0.42 1.14 -12.52
N VAL A 80 0.09 2.17 -11.75
CA VAL A 80 0.40 2.31 -10.34
C VAL A 80 -0.86 2.70 -9.59
N ASP A 81 -1.10 2.05 -8.46
CA ASP A 81 -2.16 2.44 -7.52
C ASP A 81 -1.51 2.84 -6.20
N VAL A 82 -1.86 4.02 -5.69
CA VAL A 82 -1.33 4.53 -4.42
C VAL A 82 -2.47 4.65 -3.42
N VAL A 83 -2.34 3.92 -2.32
CA VAL A 83 -3.30 3.95 -1.21
C VAL A 83 -2.71 4.77 -0.07
N VAL A 84 -3.50 5.68 0.48
CA VAL A 84 -3.14 6.44 1.69
C VAL A 84 -3.64 5.65 2.91
N LEU A 85 -2.70 5.17 3.71
CA LEU A 85 -3.00 4.33 4.87
C LEU A 85 -3.74 5.08 5.97
N ASN A 86 -3.57 6.40 6.04
CA ASN A 86 -4.21 7.23 7.06
C ASN A 86 -5.73 7.09 7.09
N THR A 87 -6.34 6.84 5.93
CA THR A 87 -7.80 6.78 5.77
C THR A 87 -8.29 5.49 5.13
N ALA A 88 -7.41 4.52 4.91
CA ALA A 88 -7.80 3.26 4.30
C ALA A 88 -8.73 2.45 5.22
N PRO A 89 -9.75 1.79 4.67
CA PRO A 89 -10.63 0.94 5.47
C PRO A 89 -9.86 -0.20 6.15
N THR A 90 -10.36 -0.64 7.31
CA THR A 90 -9.73 -1.69 8.10
C THR A 90 -9.45 -2.96 7.31
N ALA A 91 -10.42 -3.43 6.52
CA ALA A 91 -10.26 -4.65 5.73
C ALA A 91 -9.14 -4.51 4.68
N LEU A 92 -9.07 -3.35 4.00
CA LEU A 92 -8.01 -3.09 3.03
C LEU A 92 -6.65 -3.01 3.70
N THR A 93 -6.57 -2.26 4.80
CA THR A 93 -5.32 -2.12 5.57
C THR A 93 -4.80 -3.48 6.01
N GLY A 94 -5.69 -4.34 6.51
CA GLY A 94 -5.31 -5.69 6.92
C GLY A 94 -4.73 -6.51 5.77
N ARG A 95 -5.33 -6.42 4.60
CA ARG A 95 -4.83 -7.14 3.41
C ARG A 95 -3.48 -6.58 2.94
N ILE A 96 -3.30 -5.27 3.02
CA ILE A 96 -2.02 -4.63 2.70
C ILE A 96 -0.94 -5.18 3.62
N LEU A 97 -1.21 -5.22 4.92
CA LEU A 97 -0.23 -5.68 5.91
C LEU A 97 0.11 -7.17 5.78
N GLN A 98 -0.80 -7.98 5.25
CA GLN A 98 -0.54 -9.39 5.04
C GLN A 98 0.51 -9.67 3.96
N THR A 99 0.59 -8.80 2.93
CA THR A 99 1.51 -8.99 1.81
C THR A 99 2.59 -7.91 1.77
N ARG A 100 2.64 -7.04 2.76
CA ARG A 100 3.49 -5.86 2.74
C ARG A 100 4.97 -6.17 2.61
N ARG A 101 5.64 -5.29 1.88
CA ARG A 101 7.09 -5.19 1.85
C ARG A 101 7.43 -3.73 2.12
N VAL A 102 8.13 -3.45 3.21
CA VAL A 102 8.53 -2.09 3.55
C VAL A 102 9.56 -1.61 2.54
N ILE A 103 9.26 -0.52 1.85
CA ILE A 103 10.17 0.06 0.86
C ILE A 103 10.77 1.39 1.32
N PHE A 104 10.11 2.07 2.24
CA PHE A 104 10.57 3.34 2.77
C PHE A 104 10.10 3.48 4.22
N ASP A 105 11.00 3.93 5.10
CA ASP A 105 10.69 4.06 6.52
C ASP A 105 11.53 5.19 7.12
N ARG A 106 10.88 6.34 7.33
CA ARG A 106 11.51 7.51 7.95
C ARG A 106 11.26 7.54 9.45
N ASP A 107 10.25 6.82 9.93
CA ASP A 107 9.85 6.81 11.33
C ASP A 107 9.44 5.39 11.75
N PRO A 108 10.42 4.52 12.08
CA PRO A 108 10.13 3.13 12.46
C PRO A 108 9.20 3.01 13.66
N PHE A 109 9.31 3.89 14.63
CA PHE A 109 8.42 3.86 15.80
C PHE A 109 6.97 4.08 15.38
N ARG A 110 6.72 5.10 14.55
CA ARG A 110 5.38 5.40 14.04
C ARG A 110 4.84 4.25 13.21
N ARG A 111 5.69 3.65 12.38
CA ARG A 111 5.30 2.50 11.55
C ARG A 111 4.89 1.31 12.42
N HIS A 112 5.69 0.95 13.40
CA HIS A 112 5.37 -0.16 14.29
C HIS A 112 4.08 0.08 15.06
N LEU A 113 3.85 1.30 15.53
CA LEU A 113 2.62 1.67 16.22
C LEU A 113 1.41 1.53 15.28
N PHE A 114 1.53 2.02 14.07
CA PHE A 114 0.48 1.89 13.06
C PHE A 114 0.17 0.42 12.77
N GLU A 115 1.19 -0.38 12.51
CA GLU A 115 1.03 -1.80 12.19
C GLU A 115 0.35 -2.56 13.31
N SER A 116 0.76 -2.31 14.54
CA SER A 116 0.19 -2.96 15.70
C SER A 116 -1.29 -2.65 15.86
N ARG A 117 -1.66 -1.38 15.73
CA ARG A 117 -3.06 -0.94 15.83
C ARG A 117 -3.91 -1.48 14.69
N ALA A 118 -3.40 -1.39 13.47
CA ALA A 118 -4.13 -1.82 12.29
C ALA A 118 -4.38 -3.32 12.29
N LEU A 119 -3.39 -4.12 12.70
CA LEU A 119 -3.55 -5.56 12.79
C LEU A 119 -4.56 -5.94 13.86
N ARG A 120 -4.54 -5.25 15.01
CA ARG A 120 -5.52 -5.49 16.08
C ARG A 120 -6.93 -5.20 15.59
N GLU A 121 -7.13 -4.06 14.94
CA GLU A 121 -8.42 -3.69 14.39
C GLU A 121 -8.90 -4.67 13.33
N PHE A 122 -7.99 -5.15 12.50
CA PHE A 122 -8.30 -6.11 11.46
C PHE A 122 -8.74 -7.46 12.05
N PHE A 123 -8.04 -7.96 13.06
CA PHE A 123 -8.42 -9.20 13.72
C PHE A 123 -9.76 -9.07 14.45
N ASP A 124 -10.02 -7.94 15.11
CA ASP A 124 -11.30 -7.68 15.74
C ASP A 124 -12.42 -7.64 14.71
N PHE A 125 -12.17 -6.99 13.57
CA PHE A 125 -13.11 -6.95 12.46
C PHE A 125 -13.40 -8.35 11.91
N ARG A 126 -12.37 -9.19 11.74
CA ARG A 126 -12.52 -10.56 11.27
C ARG A 126 -13.35 -11.41 12.24
N ILE A 127 -13.12 -11.26 13.52
CA ILE A 127 -13.89 -11.96 14.55
C ILE A 127 -15.36 -11.53 14.50
N PHE A 128 -15.61 -10.23 14.43
CA PHE A 128 -16.96 -9.70 14.33
C PHE A 128 -17.68 -10.21 13.09
N GLU A 129 -17.04 -10.15 11.94
CA GLU A 129 -17.58 -10.64 10.67
C GLU A 129 -17.90 -12.12 10.75
N HIS A 130 -17.01 -12.90 11.32
CA HIS A 130 -17.20 -14.34 11.48
C HIS A 130 -18.41 -14.65 12.38
N ARG A 131 -18.54 -13.93 13.48
CA ARG A 131 -19.69 -14.08 14.39
C ARG A 131 -21.00 -13.68 13.73
N LEU A 132 -20.97 -12.61 12.94
CA LEU A 132 -22.17 -12.16 12.22
C LEU A 132 -22.62 -13.19 11.20
N LEU A 133 -21.69 -13.76 10.43
CA LEU A 133 -22.00 -14.81 9.46
C LEU A 133 -22.49 -16.09 10.13
N ALA A 134 -21.89 -16.48 11.24
CA ALA A 134 -22.32 -17.66 12.00
C ALA A 134 -23.73 -17.49 12.54
N ARG A 135 -24.08 -16.28 13.01
CA ARG A 135 -25.42 -15.96 13.50
C ARG A 135 -26.45 -15.99 12.37
N ARG A 136 -26.06 -15.57 11.17
CA ARG A 136 -26.98 -15.44 10.02
C ARG A 136 -27.17 -16.74 9.26
N TYR A 137 -26.11 -17.53 9.12
CA TYR A 137 -26.08 -18.74 8.29
C TYR A 137 -25.59 -19.98 9.05
N GLY A 138 -25.14 -19.82 10.26
CA GLY A 138 -24.61 -20.92 11.04
C GLY A 138 -25.71 -21.81 11.60
N ASN A 139 -25.35 -23.03 11.91
CA ASN A 139 -26.27 -24.04 12.42
C ASN A 139 -26.23 -24.13 13.95
N GLY A 140 -26.11 -23.05 14.53
CA GLY A 140 -25.98 -23.07 15.91
C GLY A 140 -26.15 -22.50 16.80
#